data_818fcf99a054c7369d86cb958fa76cc5
#
_entry.id   818fcf99a054c7369d86cb958fa76cc5
#
_cell.length_a   1.000
_cell.length_b   1.000
_cell.length_c   1.000
_cell.angle_alpha   90.00
_cell.angle_beta   90.00
_cell.angle_gamma   90.00
#
_symmetry.space_group_name_H-M   'P 1'
#
loop_
_entity.id
_entity.type
_entity.pdbx_description
1 polymer ?
#
loop_
_entity_poly.entity_id
_entity_poly.type
_entity_poly.pdbx_seq_one_letter_code
_entity_poly.pdbx_strand_id
1 'polypeptide(L)'
;MAKLGYLNQLKLKGFRSIEEMDLQLDRLNVLIGPNGAGKSNFINFFRFMNKLLQKDLQLYVAEQGGADTLLHFGRKHSPLMQATLRFNPNAYSCTLTPTNDGRLVFKEETCEFYGSKIGYEGGVKRKTLATPGAQESGLPKPSTATIAGHVAGYISDWKVYHFHDTSDSAWVKQASEVADSERLREQGENLAAFLFDVQEHSPDAYQLIVSTIQRAAPFFQDFILEPDRHNSSKIWLRWKHQGNDAYFDAHSLSDGTLRFICLTTLLLQPSLPTVILLDEPELGLHPYAIQLLGSMLRSASERTQIILSTQSVTLANEFSPENLIVVEHRNNRSQFARLEPEDLESWLEEYRLGDLWEKNLLGGTP
;
A
#
# COMPACT_ATOMS: atom_id res chain seq x y z
N MET A 1 -11.10 -16.66 11.24
CA MET A 1 -10.13 -17.39 10.41
C MET A 1 -9.24 -16.35 9.73
N ALA A 2 -7.92 -16.42 9.91
CA ALA A 2 -7.01 -15.54 9.17
C ALA A 2 -7.22 -15.78 7.67
N LYS A 3 -7.52 -14.72 6.90
CA LYS A 3 -7.55 -14.82 5.44
C LYS A 3 -6.16 -15.27 4.98
N LEU A 4 -6.09 -16.34 4.21
CA LEU A 4 -4.87 -16.80 3.55
C LEU A 4 -4.33 -15.63 2.70
N GLY A 5 -3.07 -15.23 2.91
CA GLY A 5 -2.40 -14.25 2.06
C GLY A 5 -1.93 -12.96 2.73
N TYR A 6 -2.21 -12.76 4.02
CA TYR A 6 -1.62 -11.62 4.74
C TYR A 6 -0.12 -11.82 4.94
N LEU A 7 0.63 -10.74 4.80
CA LEU A 7 2.05 -10.71 5.11
C LEU A 7 2.22 -10.56 6.62
N ASN A 8 2.63 -11.65 7.29
CA ASN A 8 2.77 -11.68 8.75
C ASN A 8 4.15 -11.17 9.23
N GLN A 9 5.19 -11.40 8.43
CA GLN A 9 6.54 -10.96 8.76
C GLN A 9 7.29 -10.58 7.48
N LEU A 10 8.02 -9.47 7.55
CA LEU A 10 8.97 -9.03 6.54
C LEU A 10 10.36 -8.89 7.17
N LYS A 11 11.31 -9.70 6.66
CA LYS A 11 12.73 -9.49 6.91
C LYS A 11 13.36 -8.91 5.66
N LEU A 12 14.09 -7.82 5.81
CA LEU A 12 14.72 -7.11 4.71
C LEU A 12 16.14 -6.70 5.10
N LYS A 13 17.10 -6.91 4.21
CA LYS A 13 18.48 -6.55 4.41
C LYS A 13 19.10 -5.95 3.16
N GLY A 14 19.80 -4.84 3.32
CA GLY A 14 20.58 -4.21 2.25
C GLY A 14 19.75 -3.48 1.19
N PHE A 15 18.57 -2.94 1.54
CA PHE A 15 17.68 -2.23 0.61
C PHE A 15 17.59 -0.74 0.94
N ARG A 16 18.10 0.13 0.08
CA ARG A 16 18.06 1.60 0.20
C ARG A 16 18.55 2.08 1.58
N SER A 17 17.70 2.75 2.36
CA SER A 17 18.05 3.17 3.73
C SER A 17 17.92 2.06 4.77
N ILE A 18 17.43 0.88 4.40
CA ILE A 18 17.20 -0.25 5.29
C ILE A 18 18.43 -1.17 5.25
N GLU A 19 19.29 -1.08 6.27
CA GLU A 19 20.43 -1.98 6.41
C GLU A 19 19.96 -3.38 6.79
N GLU A 20 19.14 -3.49 7.84
CA GLU A 20 18.53 -4.73 8.30
C GLU A 20 17.25 -4.43 9.07
N MET A 21 16.20 -5.19 8.81
CA MET A 21 14.88 -5.07 9.45
C MET A 21 14.26 -6.46 9.58
N ASP A 22 13.65 -6.73 10.75
CA ASP A 22 12.76 -7.87 10.99
C ASP A 22 11.47 -7.33 11.63
N LEU A 23 10.40 -7.27 10.85
CA LEU A 23 9.17 -6.62 11.26
C LEU A 23 7.99 -7.60 11.20
N GLN A 24 7.28 -7.75 12.31
CA GLN A 24 5.97 -8.40 12.36
C GLN A 24 4.92 -7.42 11.86
N LEU A 25 4.01 -7.90 11.03
CA LEU A 25 2.93 -7.11 10.44
C LEU A 25 1.58 -7.66 10.84
N ASP A 26 0.68 -6.75 11.19
CA ASP A 26 -0.71 -7.02 11.53
C ASP A 26 -1.66 -6.59 10.41
N ARG A 27 -2.96 -6.60 10.68
CA ARG A 27 -3.97 -6.16 9.73
C ARG A 27 -3.87 -4.67 9.40
N LEU A 28 -3.55 -3.85 10.41
CA LEU A 28 -3.32 -2.41 10.26
C LEU A 28 -1.92 -2.07 10.74
N ASN A 29 -1.14 -1.43 9.87
CA ASN A 29 0.24 -1.05 10.14
C ASN A 29 0.43 0.40 9.70
N VAL A 30 0.72 1.27 10.66
CA VAL A 30 0.86 2.71 10.47
C VAL A 30 2.30 3.11 10.78
N LEU A 31 3.05 3.43 9.74
CA LEU A 31 4.43 3.89 9.88
C LEU A 31 4.43 5.39 10.18
N ILE A 32 4.96 5.77 11.34
CA ILE A 32 5.13 7.17 11.76
C ILE A 32 6.62 7.51 11.86
N GLY A 33 6.97 8.77 11.68
CA GLY A 33 8.36 9.25 11.78
C GLY A 33 8.63 10.43 10.86
N PRO A 34 9.80 11.09 10.99
CA PRO A 34 10.15 12.29 10.24
C PRO A 34 10.34 12.00 8.73
N ASN A 35 10.41 13.11 7.98
CA ASN A 35 10.83 13.06 6.59
C ASN A 35 12.22 12.44 6.47
N GLY A 36 12.40 11.56 5.47
CA GLY A 36 13.68 10.89 5.25
C GLY A 36 13.98 9.72 6.21
N ALA A 37 13.10 9.39 7.17
CA ALA A 37 13.30 8.24 8.08
C ALA A 37 13.33 6.88 7.36
N GLY A 38 12.69 6.78 6.18
CA GLY A 38 12.68 5.55 5.39
C GLY A 38 11.30 4.93 5.20
N LYS A 39 10.22 5.60 5.62
CA LYS A 39 8.82 5.14 5.43
C LYS A 39 8.51 4.83 3.97
N SER A 40 8.78 5.75 3.06
CA SER A 40 8.57 5.56 1.62
C SER A 40 9.51 4.49 1.03
N ASN A 41 10.72 4.28 1.59
CA ASN A 41 11.60 3.18 1.19
C ASN A 41 10.99 1.82 1.53
N PHE A 42 10.32 1.72 2.68
CA PHE A 42 9.56 0.53 3.04
C PHE A 42 8.42 0.25 2.04
N ILE A 43 7.61 1.26 1.70
CA ILE A 43 6.53 1.13 0.71
C ILE A 43 7.11 0.80 -0.69
N ASN A 44 8.24 1.40 -1.08
CA ASN A 44 8.89 1.11 -2.36
C ASN A 44 9.40 -0.33 -2.48
N PHE A 45 9.66 -1.02 -1.37
CA PHE A 45 9.97 -2.44 -1.39
C PHE A 45 8.82 -3.28 -1.96
N PHE A 46 7.58 -2.94 -1.68
CA PHE A 46 6.41 -3.64 -2.23
C PHE A 46 6.27 -3.41 -3.75
N ARG A 47 6.58 -2.19 -4.23
CA ARG A 47 6.68 -1.93 -5.68
C ARG A 47 7.77 -2.75 -6.34
N PHE A 48 8.92 -2.82 -5.70
CA PHE A 48 10.03 -3.68 -6.16
C PHE A 48 9.57 -5.13 -6.28
N MET A 49 8.84 -5.68 -5.30
CA MET A 49 8.31 -7.04 -5.34
C MET A 49 7.28 -7.26 -6.45
N ASN A 50 6.41 -6.28 -6.71
CA ASN A 50 5.49 -6.32 -7.84
C ASN A 50 6.22 -6.38 -9.19
N LYS A 51 7.26 -5.55 -9.36
CA LYS A 51 8.10 -5.55 -10.57
C LYS A 51 8.86 -6.88 -10.75
N LEU A 52 9.37 -7.42 -9.65
CA LEU A 52 10.00 -8.75 -9.63
C LEU A 52 9.03 -9.84 -10.10
N LEU A 53 7.78 -9.84 -9.62
CA LEU A 53 6.74 -10.79 -10.04
C LEU A 53 6.37 -10.63 -11.53
N GLN A 54 6.32 -9.38 -12.03
CA GLN A 54 6.01 -9.06 -13.43
C GLN A 54 7.14 -9.44 -14.41
N LYS A 55 8.31 -9.86 -13.93
CA LYS A 55 9.52 -10.12 -14.73
C LYS A 55 10.12 -8.83 -15.32
N ASP A 56 9.93 -7.72 -14.62
CA ASP A 56 10.43 -6.39 -14.98
C ASP A 56 11.58 -5.95 -14.07
N LEU A 57 12.27 -6.91 -13.41
CA LEU A 57 13.31 -6.57 -12.42
C LEU A 57 14.42 -5.72 -13.05
N GLN A 58 14.92 -6.11 -14.22
CA GLN A 58 16.05 -5.37 -14.84
C GLN A 58 15.63 -3.98 -15.31
N LEU A 59 14.42 -3.86 -15.86
CA LEU A 59 13.86 -2.56 -16.26
C LEU A 59 13.73 -1.64 -15.02
N TYR A 60 13.15 -2.15 -13.94
CA TYR A 60 13.02 -1.38 -12.70
C TYR A 60 14.38 -0.98 -12.12
N VAL A 61 15.36 -1.88 -12.09
CA VAL A 61 16.73 -1.55 -11.63
C VAL A 61 17.33 -0.42 -12.46
N ALA A 62 17.18 -0.46 -13.78
CA ALA A 62 17.66 0.58 -14.68
C ALA A 62 16.96 1.93 -14.45
N GLU A 63 15.62 1.94 -14.33
CA GLU A 63 14.83 3.13 -14.03
C GLU A 63 15.19 3.77 -12.68
N GLN A 64 15.62 2.97 -11.72
CA GLN A 64 16.07 3.45 -10.40
C GLN A 64 17.54 3.94 -10.41
N GLY A 65 18.23 3.91 -11.54
CA GLY A 65 19.65 4.33 -11.65
C GLY A 65 20.68 3.21 -11.35
N GLY A 66 20.25 1.95 -11.44
CA GLY A 66 21.10 0.78 -11.29
C GLY A 66 21.10 0.13 -9.90
N ALA A 67 21.82 -0.97 -9.76
CA ALA A 67 21.82 -1.78 -8.54
C ALA A 67 22.30 -1.01 -7.29
N ASP A 68 23.28 -0.12 -7.45
CA ASP A 68 23.86 0.62 -6.32
C ASP A 68 22.89 1.57 -5.63
N THR A 69 21.88 2.10 -6.36
CA THR A 69 20.84 2.97 -5.80
C THR A 69 19.79 2.21 -5.00
N LEU A 70 19.63 0.92 -5.29
CA LEU A 70 18.73 0.02 -4.57
C LEU A 70 19.41 -0.64 -3.37
N LEU A 71 20.74 -0.77 -3.38
CA LEU A 71 21.50 -1.34 -2.28
C LEU A 71 21.80 -0.29 -1.21
N HIS A 72 21.76 -0.70 0.05
CA HIS A 72 22.11 0.15 1.18
C HIS A 72 23.58 0.61 1.08
N PHE A 73 23.80 1.90 0.81
CA PHE A 73 25.11 2.53 0.51
C PHE A 73 25.90 1.86 -0.63
N GLY A 74 25.17 1.22 -1.58
CA GLY A 74 25.76 0.58 -2.74
C GLY A 74 26.51 -0.72 -2.45
N ARG A 75 27.02 -1.35 -3.50
CA ARG A 75 27.62 -2.70 -3.45
C ARG A 75 28.88 -2.81 -2.58
N LYS A 76 29.59 -1.71 -2.34
CA LYS A 76 30.77 -1.71 -1.47
C LYS A 76 30.41 -1.91 0.00
N HIS A 77 29.27 -1.44 0.41
CA HIS A 77 28.75 -1.54 1.78
C HIS A 77 27.81 -2.74 1.93
N SER A 78 26.88 -2.88 1.01
CA SER A 78 25.91 -3.98 0.99
C SER A 78 26.06 -4.82 -0.28
N PRO A 79 26.87 -5.88 -0.24
CA PRO A 79 27.12 -6.72 -1.41
C PRO A 79 25.94 -7.60 -1.79
N LEU A 80 24.90 -7.66 -0.94
CA LEU A 80 23.71 -8.47 -1.09
C LEU A 80 22.47 -7.69 -0.65
N MET A 81 21.35 -7.94 -1.34
CA MET A 81 20.02 -7.61 -0.87
C MET A 81 19.28 -8.91 -0.56
N GLN A 82 18.67 -9.00 0.62
CA GLN A 82 17.90 -10.19 1.04
C GLN A 82 16.51 -9.80 1.48
N ALA A 83 15.52 -10.57 1.08
CA ALA A 83 14.16 -10.42 1.54
C ALA A 83 13.56 -11.77 1.92
N THR A 84 12.84 -11.82 3.03
CA THR A 84 12.02 -12.95 3.43
C THR A 84 10.64 -12.46 3.82
N LEU A 85 9.63 -13.03 3.17
CA LEU A 85 8.22 -12.72 3.36
C LEU A 85 7.49 -13.96 3.87
N ARG A 86 6.77 -13.84 4.99
CA ARG A 86 5.98 -14.93 5.57
C ARG A 86 4.49 -14.61 5.50
N PHE A 87 3.72 -15.55 4.94
CA PHE A 87 2.28 -15.41 4.70
C PHE A 87 1.42 -16.40 5.49
N ASN A 88 2.04 -17.27 6.29
CA ASN A 88 1.41 -18.42 6.95
C ASN A 88 0.32 -19.12 6.10
N PRO A 89 0.55 -20.40 5.68
CA PRO A 89 1.73 -21.22 6.00
C PRO A 89 2.87 -21.13 4.98
N ASN A 90 2.82 -20.19 4.04
CA ASN A 90 3.80 -20.04 2.98
C ASN A 90 4.85 -18.98 3.31
N ALA A 91 6.05 -19.11 2.77
CA ALA A 91 7.05 -18.07 2.77
C ALA A 91 7.75 -17.98 1.41
N TYR A 92 8.29 -16.79 1.14
CA TYR A 92 9.14 -16.51 0.00
C TYR A 92 10.43 -15.87 0.49
N SER A 93 11.55 -16.27 -0.10
CA SER A 93 12.84 -15.67 0.19
C SER A 93 13.65 -15.48 -1.10
N CYS A 94 14.32 -14.33 -1.20
CA CYS A 94 15.25 -14.06 -2.27
C CYS A 94 16.53 -13.41 -1.74
N THR A 95 17.64 -13.73 -2.40
CA THR A 95 18.92 -13.06 -2.25
C THR A 95 19.38 -12.59 -3.62
N LEU A 96 19.60 -11.28 -3.75
CA LEU A 96 20.07 -10.63 -4.96
C LEU A 96 21.51 -10.10 -4.76
N THR A 97 22.29 -10.12 -5.83
CA THR A 97 23.67 -9.60 -5.85
C THR A 97 23.87 -8.68 -7.05
N PRO A 98 24.61 -7.57 -6.90
CA PRO A 98 24.89 -6.68 -8.00
C PRO A 98 25.96 -7.29 -8.94
N THR A 99 25.79 -7.01 -10.22
CA THR A 99 26.79 -7.30 -11.26
C THR A 99 27.63 -6.06 -11.58
N ASN A 100 28.77 -6.25 -12.26
CA ASN A 100 29.66 -5.13 -12.61
C ASN A 100 28.99 -4.11 -13.55
N ASP A 101 28.03 -4.53 -14.36
CA ASP A 101 27.28 -3.69 -15.29
C ASP A 101 26.02 -3.03 -14.64
N GLY A 102 25.90 -3.09 -13.30
CA GLY A 102 24.88 -2.35 -12.56
C GLY A 102 23.51 -3.03 -12.48
N ARG A 103 23.41 -4.32 -12.82
CA ARG A 103 22.18 -5.12 -12.67
C ARG A 103 22.10 -5.76 -11.28
N LEU A 104 20.92 -6.26 -10.94
CA LEU A 104 20.71 -7.19 -9.82
C LEU A 104 20.37 -8.57 -10.38
N VAL A 105 21.07 -9.61 -9.90
CA VAL A 105 20.80 -11.00 -10.29
C VAL A 105 20.55 -11.86 -9.07
N PHE A 106 19.75 -12.90 -9.23
CA PHE A 106 19.45 -13.83 -8.14
C PHE A 106 20.69 -14.66 -7.80
N LYS A 107 21.06 -14.65 -6.52
CA LYS A 107 21.96 -15.64 -5.92
C LYS A 107 21.17 -16.85 -5.46
N GLU A 108 19.97 -16.61 -4.90
CA GLU A 108 19.05 -17.63 -4.44
C GLU A 108 17.62 -17.10 -4.48
N GLU A 109 16.64 -17.94 -4.84
CA GLU A 109 15.22 -17.64 -4.75
C GLU A 109 14.46 -18.91 -4.38
N THR A 110 13.65 -18.84 -3.33
CA THR A 110 12.94 -20.02 -2.79
C THR A 110 11.54 -19.68 -2.30
N CYS A 111 10.66 -20.68 -2.40
CA CYS A 111 9.40 -20.70 -1.66
C CYS A 111 9.40 -21.86 -0.66
N GLU A 112 8.79 -21.63 0.49
CA GLU A 112 8.68 -22.61 1.57
C GLU A 112 7.23 -22.73 2.02
N PHE A 113 6.88 -23.94 2.50
CA PHE A 113 5.59 -24.24 3.10
C PHE A 113 5.80 -24.85 4.48
N TYR A 114 5.27 -24.19 5.49
CA TYR A 114 5.30 -24.61 6.89
C TYR A 114 3.97 -25.26 7.27
N GLY A 115 3.72 -26.47 6.76
CA GLY A 115 2.47 -27.19 7.04
C GLY A 115 2.51 -27.87 8.40
N SER A 116 1.65 -27.48 9.34
CA SER A 116 1.23 -28.36 10.43
C SER A 116 -0.12 -28.98 10.05
N LYS A 117 -0.13 -30.19 9.50
CA LYS A 117 -1.32 -31.03 9.61
C LYS A 117 -1.31 -31.64 11.00
N ILE A 118 -2.44 -31.49 11.73
CA ILE A 118 -2.68 -32.21 12.99
C ILE A 118 -2.36 -33.70 12.74
N GLY A 119 -1.32 -34.21 13.42
CA GLY A 119 -0.91 -35.61 13.35
C GLY A 119 0.22 -35.97 12.35
N TYR A 120 0.83 -34.99 11.67
CA TYR A 120 2.07 -35.18 10.91
C TYR A 120 3.14 -34.22 11.43
N GLU A 121 4.32 -34.72 11.75
CA GLU A 121 5.55 -33.89 11.84
C GLU A 121 5.79 -33.31 10.45
N GLY A 122 5.18 -32.16 10.16
CA GLY A 122 5.23 -31.52 8.87
C GLY A 122 6.60 -30.91 8.64
N GLY A 123 7.44 -31.61 7.89
CA GLY A 123 8.70 -31.05 7.40
C GLY A 123 8.44 -29.83 6.51
N VAL A 124 9.36 -28.84 6.58
CA VAL A 124 9.35 -27.69 5.68
C VAL A 124 9.55 -28.17 4.24
N LYS A 125 8.56 -27.91 3.37
CA LYS A 125 8.74 -28.16 1.92
C LYS A 125 9.32 -26.89 1.30
N ARG A 126 10.55 -27.00 0.78
CA ARG A 126 11.25 -25.92 0.08
C ARG A 126 11.34 -26.19 -1.41
N LYS A 127 11.11 -25.15 -2.22
CA LYS A 127 11.30 -25.18 -3.68
C LYS A 127 12.19 -24.03 -4.11
N THR A 128 13.30 -24.34 -4.77
CA THR A 128 14.14 -23.36 -5.46
C THR A 128 13.43 -22.92 -6.75
N LEU A 129 13.43 -21.61 -7.01
CA LEU A 129 12.73 -20.98 -8.12
C LEU A 129 13.67 -20.48 -9.20
N ALA A 130 14.75 -19.81 -8.82
CA ALA A 130 15.73 -19.28 -9.75
C ALA A 130 17.11 -19.95 -9.55
N THR A 131 17.83 -20.12 -10.64
CA THR A 131 19.24 -20.53 -10.63
C THR A 131 20.14 -19.32 -10.32
N PRO A 132 21.32 -19.51 -9.68
CA PRO A 132 22.28 -18.44 -9.51
C PRO A 132 22.62 -17.74 -10.83
N GLY A 133 22.58 -16.40 -10.84
CA GLY A 133 22.78 -15.57 -12.03
C GLY A 133 21.52 -15.29 -12.85
N ALA A 134 20.35 -15.83 -12.47
CA ALA A 134 19.10 -15.48 -13.14
C ALA A 134 18.81 -13.99 -13.00
N GLN A 135 18.41 -13.36 -14.11
CA GLN A 135 18.11 -11.92 -14.17
C GLN A 135 16.69 -11.59 -13.74
N GLU A 136 15.76 -12.55 -13.89
CA GLU A 136 14.36 -12.40 -13.53
C GLU A 136 13.94 -13.49 -12.55
N SER A 137 12.89 -13.24 -11.77
CA SER A 137 12.35 -14.16 -10.78
C SER A 137 11.86 -15.47 -11.41
N GLY A 138 11.99 -16.58 -10.71
CA GLY A 138 11.40 -17.87 -11.06
C GLY A 138 9.94 -18.02 -10.57
N LEU A 139 9.33 -17.02 -9.92
CA LEU A 139 7.93 -17.07 -9.52
C LEU A 139 7.02 -17.29 -10.75
N PRO A 140 6.10 -18.26 -10.71
CA PRO A 140 5.15 -18.50 -11.80
C PRO A 140 4.04 -17.45 -11.82
N LYS A 141 3.12 -17.52 -12.80
CA LYS A 141 1.84 -16.82 -12.70
C LYS A 141 1.05 -17.32 -11.48
N PRO A 142 0.19 -16.46 -10.88
CA PRO A 142 -0.67 -16.83 -9.76
C PRO A 142 -1.44 -18.13 -10.03
N SER A 143 -1.43 -19.05 -9.06
CA SER A 143 -2.08 -20.35 -9.16
C SER A 143 -2.25 -20.99 -7.78
N THR A 144 -3.32 -21.70 -7.57
CA THR A 144 -3.57 -22.46 -6.33
C THR A 144 -2.96 -23.87 -6.35
N ALA A 145 -2.35 -24.29 -7.45
CA ALA A 145 -1.80 -25.64 -7.60
C ALA A 145 -0.43 -25.83 -6.94
N THR A 146 0.32 -24.78 -6.69
CA THR A 146 1.69 -24.87 -6.17
C THR A 146 1.96 -23.81 -5.09
N ILE A 147 2.93 -24.08 -4.21
CA ILE A 147 3.39 -23.14 -3.19
C ILE A 147 3.79 -21.81 -3.83
N ALA A 148 4.60 -21.85 -4.88
CA ALA A 148 5.06 -20.67 -5.60
C ALA A 148 3.90 -19.93 -6.30
N GLY A 149 2.88 -20.64 -6.78
CA GLY A 149 1.68 -20.05 -7.36
C GLY A 149 0.83 -19.30 -6.32
N HIS A 150 0.69 -19.85 -5.11
CA HIS A 150 0.04 -19.15 -3.99
C HIS A 150 0.80 -17.88 -3.60
N VAL A 151 2.13 -17.96 -3.44
CA VAL A 151 2.98 -16.81 -3.13
C VAL A 151 2.86 -15.73 -4.21
N ALA A 152 2.92 -16.14 -5.48
CA ALA A 152 2.72 -15.23 -6.61
C ALA A 152 1.34 -14.54 -6.55
N GLY A 153 0.29 -15.28 -6.18
CA GLY A 153 -1.06 -14.74 -5.96
C GLY A 153 -1.11 -13.69 -4.87
N TYR A 154 -0.46 -13.94 -3.73
CA TYR A 154 -0.41 -12.96 -2.63
C TYR A 154 0.29 -11.66 -3.06
N ILE A 155 1.47 -11.76 -3.69
CA ILE A 155 2.24 -10.59 -4.13
C ILE A 155 1.51 -9.83 -5.25
N SER A 156 0.84 -10.51 -6.18
CA SER A 156 0.14 -9.87 -7.31
C SER A 156 -1.03 -8.98 -6.89
N ASP A 157 -1.59 -9.26 -5.72
CA ASP A 157 -2.73 -8.53 -5.18
C ASP A 157 -2.32 -7.37 -4.24
N TRP A 158 -1.03 -7.13 -4.08
CA TRP A 158 -0.54 -5.95 -3.38
C TRP A 158 -0.70 -4.71 -4.24
N LYS A 159 -1.35 -3.68 -3.70
CA LYS A 159 -1.60 -2.44 -4.41
C LYS A 159 -1.05 -1.25 -3.65
N VAL A 160 -0.19 -0.48 -4.32
CA VAL A 160 0.40 0.75 -3.79
C VAL A 160 -0.33 1.93 -4.42
N TYR A 161 -1.28 2.48 -3.69
CA TYR A 161 -2.10 3.59 -4.19
C TYR A 161 -1.42 4.94 -3.97
N HIS A 162 -1.53 5.78 -4.98
CA HIS A 162 -0.96 7.12 -5.04
C HIS A 162 -1.97 8.09 -5.63
N PHE A 163 -2.67 8.81 -4.78
CA PHE A 163 -3.60 9.85 -5.21
C PHE A 163 -3.02 11.27 -5.03
N HIS A 164 -1.67 11.40 -5.11
CA HIS A 164 -1.02 12.70 -4.92
C HIS A 164 -1.08 13.61 -6.14
N ASP A 165 -1.10 13.05 -7.34
CA ASP A 165 -1.24 13.84 -8.54
C ASP A 165 -2.70 14.28 -8.71
N THR A 166 -2.94 15.56 -8.51
CA THR A 166 -4.20 16.25 -8.72
C THR A 166 -4.05 17.44 -9.65
N SER A 167 -2.93 17.51 -10.39
CA SER A 167 -2.70 18.52 -11.43
C SER A 167 -3.77 18.47 -12.52
N ASP A 168 -3.83 19.48 -13.38
CA ASP A 168 -4.80 19.50 -14.49
C ASP A 168 -4.62 18.36 -15.47
N SER A 169 -3.41 17.81 -15.58
CA SER A 169 -3.08 16.64 -16.41
C SER A 169 -3.24 15.30 -15.68
N ALA A 170 -3.61 15.29 -14.38
CA ALA A 170 -3.74 14.08 -13.59
C ALA A 170 -4.72 13.09 -14.24
N TRP A 171 -4.35 11.83 -14.27
CA TRP A 171 -5.14 10.76 -14.90
C TRP A 171 -6.56 10.66 -14.34
N VAL A 172 -6.75 10.89 -13.04
CA VAL A 172 -8.06 10.88 -12.37
C VAL A 172 -9.03 11.94 -12.91
N LYS A 173 -8.50 13.02 -13.50
CA LYS A 173 -9.28 14.10 -14.15
C LYS A 173 -9.57 13.84 -15.63
N GLN A 174 -8.97 12.79 -16.21
CA GLN A 174 -9.12 12.46 -17.62
C GLN A 174 -10.26 11.45 -17.85
N ALA A 175 -10.70 11.33 -19.10
CA ALA A 175 -11.68 10.31 -19.47
C ALA A 175 -11.05 8.92 -19.36
N SER A 176 -11.75 8.01 -18.68
CA SER A 176 -11.39 6.60 -18.63
C SER A 176 -12.20 5.76 -19.62
N GLU A 177 -11.71 4.56 -19.95
CA GLU A 177 -12.50 3.57 -20.71
C GLU A 177 -13.57 2.97 -19.78
N VAL A 178 -14.83 2.92 -20.22
CA VAL A 178 -15.94 2.31 -19.47
C VAL A 178 -15.65 0.86 -19.10
N ALA A 179 -14.99 0.13 -20.00
CA ALA A 179 -14.61 -1.28 -19.77
C ALA A 179 -13.51 -1.47 -18.72
N ASP A 180 -12.80 -0.41 -18.30
CA ASP A 180 -11.78 -0.46 -17.26
C ASP A 180 -12.40 -0.22 -15.88
N SER A 181 -13.32 -1.08 -15.48
CA SER A 181 -14.14 -0.92 -14.26
C SER A 181 -13.96 -2.03 -13.22
N GLU A 182 -13.20 -3.09 -13.54
CA GLU A 182 -13.11 -4.27 -12.67
C GLU A 182 -12.41 -3.98 -11.33
N ARG A 183 -11.39 -3.12 -11.32
CA ARG A 183 -10.60 -2.76 -10.14
C ARG A 183 -10.17 -1.31 -10.20
N LEU A 184 -10.24 -0.61 -9.08
CA LEU A 184 -9.68 0.74 -8.98
C LEU A 184 -8.17 0.70 -9.19
N ARG A 185 -7.68 1.53 -10.12
CA ARG A 185 -6.25 1.63 -10.43
C ARG A 185 -5.49 2.46 -9.41
N GLU A 186 -4.19 2.30 -9.37
CA GLU A 186 -3.32 2.80 -8.30
C GLU A 186 -3.23 4.34 -8.23
N GLN A 187 -3.49 5.05 -9.35
CA GLN A 187 -3.54 6.52 -9.40
C GLN A 187 -4.98 7.06 -9.56
N GLY A 188 -5.99 6.19 -9.54
CA GLY A 188 -7.38 6.57 -9.74
C GLY A 188 -7.75 6.86 -11.20
N GLU A 189 -6.94 6.43 -12.17
CA GLU A 189 -7.09 6.72 -13.61
C GLU A 189 -8.45 6.31 -14.15
N ASN A 190 -9.06 5.30 -13.55
CA ASN A 190 -10.35 4.75 -13.95
C ASN A 190 -11.47 5.03 -12.94
N LEU A 191 -11.31 6.04 -12.08
CA LEU A 191 -12.24 6.31 -10.98
C LEU A 191 -13.69 6.43 -11.47
N ALA A 192 -13.93 7.13 -12.59
CA ALA A 192 -15.27 7.30 -13.15
C ALA A 192 -15.90 5.98 -13.61
N ALA A 193 -15.14 5.15 -14.33
CA ALA A 193 -15.60 3.85 -14.81
C ALA A 193 -15.83 2.87 -13.64
N PHE A 194 -14.94 2.90 -12.65
CA PHE A 194 -15.07 2.07 -11.46
C PHE A 194 -16.30 2.44 -10.63
N LEU A 195 -16.53 3.74 -10.37
CA LEU A 195 -17.74 4.22 -9.67
C LEU A 195 -19.03 3.90 -10.44
N PHE A 196 -19.00 3.96 -11.76
CA PHE A 196 -20.12 3.56 -12.61
C PHE A 196 -20.47 2.09 -12.41
N ASP A 197 -19.48 1.20 -12.43
CA ASP A 197 -19.68 -0.23 -12.16
C ASP A 197 -20.21 -0.47 -10.73
N VAL A 198 -19.65 0.21 -9.73
CA VAL A 198 -20.12 0.11 -8.34
C VAL A 198 -21.56 0.61 -8.19
N GLN A 199 -21.94 1.67 -8.89
CA GLN A 199 -23.32 2.19 -8.88
C GLN A 199 -24.31 1.16 -9.44
N GLU A 200 -23.97 0.49 -10.54
CA GLU A 200 -24.82 -0.48 -11.21
C GLU A 200 -24.92 -1.82 -10.47
N HIS A 201 -23.79 -2.32 -9.94
CA HIS A 201 -23.70 -3.68 -9.41
C HIS A 201 -23.65 -3.76 -7.88
N SER A 202 -23.43 -2.66 -7.19
CA SER A 202 -23.29 -2.59 -5.72
C SER A 202 -23.85 -1.28 -5.16
N PRO A 203 -25.15 -0.99 -5.35
CA PRO A 203 -25.75 0.30 -5.01
C PRO A 203 -25.60 0.68 -3.54
N ASP A 204 -25.62 -0.28 -2.61
CA ASP A 204 -25.40 -0.01 -1.18
C ASP A 204 -24.00 0.53 -0.90
N ALA A 205 -22.98 -0.04 -1.54
CA ALA A 205 -21.60 0.45 -1.43
C ALA A 205 -21.46 1.82 -2.08
N TYR A 206 -22.08 2.05 -3.23
CA TYR A 206 -22.13 3.35 -3.88
C TYR A 206 -22.73 4.42 -2.97
N GLN A 207 -23.90 4.15 -2.36
CA GLN A 207 -24.55 5.08 -1.44
C GLN A 207 -23.70 5.36 -0.20
N LEU A 208 -22.99 4.36 0.32
CA LEU A 208 -22.05 4.53 1.42
C LEU A 208 -20.87 5.45 1.02
N ILE A 209 -20.32 5.29 -0.19
CA ILE A 209 -19.27 6.16 -0.74
C ILE A 209 -19.81 7.60 -0.84
N VAL A 210 -20.95 7.81 -1.51
CA VAL A 210 -21.55 9.14 -1.70
C VAL A 210 -21.82 9.82 -0.37
N SER A 211 -22.51 9.14 0.56
CA SER A 211 -22.85 9.71 1.87
C SER A 211 -21.60 10.04 2.71
N THR A 212 -20.52 9.26 2.59
CA THR A 212 -19.26 9.55 3.26
C THR A 212 -18.56 10.77 2.66
N ILE A 213 -18.58 10.92 1.33
CA ILE A 213 -18.06 12.12 0.65
C ILE A 213 -18.85 13.36 1.08
N GLN A 214 -20.17 13.29 1.14
CA GLN A 214 -21.04 14.39 1.57
C GLN A 214 -20.71 14.87 3.00
N ARG A 215 -20.28 14.00 3.89
CA ARG A 215 -19.87 14.37 5.25
C ARG A 215 -18.62 15.24 5.25
N ALA A 216 -17.66 14.97 4.36
CA ALA A 216 -16.42 15.76 4.25
C ALA A 216 -16.59 16.98 3.33
N ALA A 217 -17.47 16.89 2.32
CA ALA A 217 -17.75 17.91 1.32
C ALA A 217 -19.26 18.15 1.22
N PRO A 218 -19.88 18.94 2.13
CA PRO A 218 -21.33 19.12 2.17
C PRO A 218 -21.96 19.74 0.91
N PHE A 219 -21.14 20.38 0.08
CA PHE A 219 -21.55 20.92 -1.21
C PHE A 219 -21.72 19.84 -2.30
N PHE A 220 -21.12 18.68 -2.12
CA PHE A 220 -21.22 17.56 -3.06
C PHE A 220 -22.58 16.88 -2.91
N GLN A 221 -23.31 16.70 -4.03
CA GLN A 221 -24.60 16.02 -4.03
C GLN A 221 -24.46 14.57 -4.46
N ASP A 222 -23.94 14.33 -5.67
CA ASP A 222 -23.81 12.99 -6.24
C ASP A 222 -22.89 13.04 -7.47
N PHE A 223 -22.46 11.87 -7.96
CA PHE A 223 -21.79 11.76 -9.24
C PHE A 223 -22.79 11.72 -10.39
N ILE A 224 -22.30 12.05 -11.60
CA ILE A 224 -22.98 11.84 -12.88
C ILE A 224 -22.10 10.90 -13.69
N LEU A 225 -22.46 9.64 -13.66
CA LEU A 225 -21.70 8.54 -14.25
C LEU A 225 -22.41 8.02 -15.49
N GLU A 226 -22.31 8.79 -16.56
CA GLU A 226 -22.89 8.44 -17.86
C GLU A 226 -21.75 8.35 -18.89
N PRO A 227 -21.72 7.30 -19.75
CA PRO A 227 -20.83 7.25 -20.89
C PRO A 227 -20.95 8.51 -21.77
N ASP A 228 -19.86 8.93 -22.36
CA ASP A 228 -19.85 10.14 -23.21
C ASP A 228 -20.77 9.96 -24.42
N ARG A 229 -21.58 10.98 -24.70
CA ARG A 229 -22.59 10.92 -25.79
C ARG A 229 -21.99 10.79 -27.18
N HIS A 230 -20.74 11.26 -27.36
CA HIS A 230 -20.03 11.21 -28.64
C HIS A 230 -19.10 10.00 -28.74
N ASN A 231 -18.73 9.42 -27.59
CA ASN A 231 -17.90 8.22 -27.51
C ASN A 231 -18.30 7.37 -26.32
N SER A 232 -19.25 6.45 -26.54
CA SER A 232 -19.79 5.58 -25.50
C SER A 232 -18.78 4.63 -24.83
N SER A 233 -17.56 4.51 -25.35
CA SER A 233 -16.49 3.76 -24.68
C SER A 233 -15.79 4.58 -23.58
N LYS A 234 -16.03 5.88 -23.51
CA LYS A 234 -15.42 6.79 -22.56
C LYS A 234 -16.40 7.29 -21.50
N ILE A 235 -15.86 7.54 -20.31
CA ILE A 235 -16.60 8.12 -19.20
C ILE A 235 -15.74 9.14 -18.46
N TRP A 236 -16.36 10.24 -18.03
CA TRP A 236 -15.73 11.33 -17.30
C TRP A 236 -16.22 11.35 -15.86
N LEU A 237 -15.35 11.74 -14.91
CA LEU A 237 -15.77 12.03 -13.55
C LEU A 237 -16.50 13.37 -13.52
N ARG A 238 -17.82 13.32 -13.46
CA ARG A 238 -18.73 14.48 -13.32
C ARG A 238 -19.49 14.37 -12.02
N TRP A 239 -19.88 15.53 -11.47
CA TRP A 239 -20.59 15.58 -10.20
C TRP A 239 -21.58 16.74 -10.15
N LYS A 240 -22.56 16.66 -9.24
CA LYS A 240 -23.56 17.69 -8.93
C LYS A 240 -23.24 18.39 -7.63
N HIS A 241 -23.44 19.72 -7.62
CA HIS A 241 -23.38 20.54 -6.43
C HIS A 241 -24.76 20.63 -5.79
N GLN A 242 -24.85 20.56 -4.45
CA GLN A 242 -26.12 20.74 -3.74
C GLN A 242 -26.72 22.14 -4.03
N GLY A 243 -28.01 22.15 -4.38
CA GLY A 243 -28.72 23.40 -4.70
C GLY A 243 -28.40 24.02 -6.06
N ASN A 244 -27.70 23.27 -6.96
CA ASN A 244 -27.42 23.71 -8.32
C ASN A 244 -27.74 22.58 -9.31
N ASP A 245 -28.48 22.90 -10.37
CA ASP A 245 -28.84 21.94 -11.43
C ASP A 245 -27.68 21.71 -12.43
N ALA A 246 -26.65 22.58 -12.42
CA ALA A 246 -25.46 22.40 -13.23
C ALA A 246 -24.60 21.26 -12.69
N TYR A 247 -23.92 20.56 -13.60
CA TYR A 247 -22.91 19.59 -13.26
C TYR A 247 -21.52 20.11 -13.59
N PHE A 248 -20.58 19.62 -12.81
CA PHE A 248 -19.18 20.01 -12.85
C PHE A 248 -18.32 18.79 -13.19
N ASP A 249 -17.16 19.04 -13.74
CA ASP A 249 -16.15 18.01 -13.97
C ASP A 249 -15.18 17.91 -12.76
N ALA A 250 -14.25 16.96 -12.84
CA ALA A 250 -13.24 16.75 -11.79
C ALA A 250 -12.28 17.92 -11.61
N HIS A 251 -12.09 18.80 -12.63
CA HIS A 251 -11.22 19.96 -12.53
C HIS A 251 -11.75 21.02 -11.57
N SER A 252 -13.05 21.05 -11.32
CA SER A 252 -13.69 21.98 -10.38
C SER A 252 -13.59 21.54 -8.91
N LEU A 253 -13.12 20.32 -8.63
CA LEU A 253 -12.87 19.83 -7.28
C LEU A 253 -11.53 20.36 -6.75
N SER A 254 -11.49 20.70 -5.46
CA SER A 254 -10.21 20.94 -4.80
C SER A 254 -9.38 19.66 -4.72
N ASP A 255 -8.05 19.79 -4.67
CA ASP A 255 -7.14 18.65 -4.58
C ASP A 255 -7.47 17.72 -3.40
N GLY A 256 -7.72 18.31 -2.22
CA GLY A 256 -8.12 17.55 -1.04
C GLY A 256 -9.43 16.80 -1.21
N THR A 257 -10.44 17.43 -1.85
CA THR A 257 -11.72 16.77 -2.12
C THR A 257 -11.56 15.61 -3.09
N LEU A 258 -10.81 15.79 -4.17
CA LEU A 258 -10.56 14.73 -5.15
C LEU A 258 -9.82 13.54 -4.53
N ARG A 259 -8.78 13.80 -3.75
CA ARG A 259 -8.07 12.76 -2.98
C ARG A 259 -9.00 12.02 -2.01
N PHE A 260 -9.82 12.76 -1.28
CA PHE A 260 -10.77 12.16 -0.36
C PHE A 260 -11.78 11.27 -1.08
N ILE A 261 -12.26 11.66 -2.26
CA ILE A 261 -13.11 10.83 -3.12
C ILE A 261 -12.40 9.53 -3.51
N CYS A 262 -11.15 9.61 -3.99
CA CYS A 262 -10.36 8.42 -4.34
C CYS A 262 -10.17 7.47 -3.15
N LEU A 263 -9.79 8.00 -1.98
CA LEU A 263 -9.59 7.22 -0.75
C LEU A 263 -10.88 6.60 -0.24
N THR A 264 -11.98 7.35 -0.27
CA THR A 264 -13.30 6.85 0.12
C THR A 264 -13.76 5.71 -0.79
N THR A 265 -13.60 5.89 -2.11
CA THR A 265 -13.92 4.85 -3.10
C THR A 265 -13.05 3.61 -2.85
N LEU A 266 -11.74 3.78 -2.66
CA LEU A 266 -10.81 2.68 -2.38
C LEU A 266 -11.20 1.89 -1.14
N LEU A 267 -11.51 2.57 -0.03
CA LEU A 267 -11.69 1.91 1.27
C LEU A 267 -13.11 1.33 1.46
N LEU A 268 -14.09 1.89 0.76
CA LEU A 268 -15.50 1.46 0.88
C LEU A 268 -15.98 0.58 -0.28
N GLN A 269 -15.12 0.30 -1.29
CA GLN A 269 -15.47 -0.58 -2.39
C GLN A 269 -15.87 -2.00 -1.91
N PRO A 270 -16.70 -2.73 -2.68
CA PRO A 270 -17.20 -4.05 -2.29
C PRO A 270 -16.10 -5.09 -2.12
N SER A 271 -15.12 -5.11 -3.02
CA SER A 271 -14.01 -6.06 -3.05
C SER A 271 -12.68 -5.35 -2.89
N LEU A 272 -12.01 -5.57 -1.76
CA LEU A 272 -10.71 -4.96 -1.46
C LEU A 272 -9.56 -5.85 -1.93
N PRO A 273 -8.43 -5.28 -2.41
CA PRO A 273 -7.17 -6.01 -2.56
C PRO A 273 -6.77 -6.69 -1.25
N THR A 274 -5.93 -7.73 -1.31
CA THR A 274 -5.46 -8.43 -0.11
C THR A 274 -4.59 -7.54 0.77
N VAL A 275 -3.79 -6.65 0.16
CA VAL A 275 -2.97 -5.66 0.85
C VAL A 275 -3.10 -4.31 0.15
N ILE A 276 -3.43 -3.28 0.92
CA ILE A 276 -3.47 -1.89 0.49
C ILE A 276 -2.29 -1.15 1.11
N LEU A 277 -1.47 -0.53 0.27
CA LEU A 277 -0.38 0.33 0.71
C LEU A 277 -0.69 1.78 0.34
N LEU A 278 -0.51 2.68 1.31
CA LEU A 278 -0.76 4.12 1.17
C LEU A 278 0.44 4.91 1.70
N ASP A 279 0.92 5.87 0.92
CA ASP A 279 1.99 6.78 1.36
C ASP A 279 1.37 8.16 1.59
N GLU A 280 1.37 8.64 2.83
CA GLU A 280 0.84 9.95 3.25
C GLU A 280 -0.58 10.25 2.70
N PRO A 281 -1.57 9.36 2.94
CA PRO A 281 -2.90 9.52 2.34
C PRO A 281 -3.66 10.77 2.81
N GLU A 282 -3.26 11.34 3.93
CA GLU A 282 -3.88 12.53 4.54
C GLU A 282 -3.44 13.85 3.91
N LEU A 283 -2.44 13.84 3.04
CA LEU A 283 -1.85 15.07 2.49
C LEU A 283 -2.90 15.93 1.76
N GLY A 284 -3.04 17.18 2.21
CA GLY A 284 -4.01 18.14 1.66
C GLY A 284 -5.46 17.94 2.09
N LEU A 285 -5.74 17.01 3.00
CA LEU A 285 -7.07 16.82 3.57
C LEU A 285 -7.33 17.80 4.73
N HIS A 286 -8.58 18.25 4.85
CA HIS A 286 -9.05 18.98 6.02
C HIS A 286 -9.06 18.06 7.26
N PRO A 287 -8.80 18.56 8.49
CA PRO A 287 -8.75 17.75 9.71
C PRO A 287 -9.95 16.81 9.91
N TYR A 288 -11.16 17.27 9.62
CA TYR A 288 -12.36 16.42 9.69
C TYR A 288 -12.33 15.26 8.68
N ALA A 289 -11.83 15.49 7.47
CA ALA A 289 -11.66 14.44 6.47
C ALA A 289 -10.59 13.42 6.89
N ILE A 290 -9.55 13.86 7.63
CA ILE A 290 -8.52 12.97 8.21
C ILE A 290 -9.14 12.04 9.26
N GLN A 291 -10.04 12.53 10.12
CA GLN A 291 -10.74 11.71 11.11
C GLN A 291 -11.64 10.66 10.44
N LEU A 292 -12.37 11.06 9.37
CA LEU A 292 -13.16 10.11 8.58
C LEU A 292 -12.26 9.07 7.91
N LEU A 293 -11.12 9.48 7.35
CA LEU A 293 -10.13 8.58 6.77
C LEU A 293 -9.63 7.56 7.80
N GLY A 294 -9.27 8.00 9.00
CA GLY A 294 -8.85 7.10 10.09
C GLY A 294 -9.92 6.05 10.41
N SER A 295 -11.19 6.47 10.49
CA SER A 295 -12.32 5.56 10.73
C SER A 295 -12.51 4.56 9.58
N MET A 296 -12.39 5.00 8.32
CA MET A 296 -12.47 4.12 7.15
C MET A 296 -11.30 3.13 7.10
N LEU A 297 -10.08 3.55 7.44
CA LEU A 297 -8.90 2.68 7.50
C LEU A 297 -9.08 1.57 8.54
N ARG A 298 -9.55 1.89 9.74
CA ARG A 298 -9.86 0.89 10.77
C ARG A 298 -10.91 -0.10 10.29
N SER A 299 -12.02 0.38 9.74
CA SER A 299 -13.08 -0.48 9.21
C SER A 299 -12.61 -1.36 8.05
N ALA A 300 -11.83 -0.82 7.12
CA ALA A 300 -11.28 -1.57 6.00
C ALA A 300 -10.27 -2.62 6.46
N SER A 301 -9.49 -2.36 7.52
CA SER A 301 -8.50 -3.31 8.06
C SER A 301 -9.12 -4.62 8.56
N GLU A 302 -10.41 -4.63 8.87
CA GLU A 302 -11.13 -5.87 9.19
C GLU A 302 -11.29 -6.81 7.98
N ARG A 303 -11.24 -6.24 6.76
CA ARG A 303 -11.47 -6.96 5.50
C ARG A 303 -10.20 -7.18 4.68
N THR A 304 -9.19 -6.34 4.86
CA THR A 304 -7.92 -6.38 4.13
C THR A 304 -6.75 -6.01 5.04
N GLN A 305 -5.52 -6.29 4.64
CA GLN A 305 -4.35 -5.77 5.33
C GLN A 305 -4.01 -4.37 4.80
N ILE A 306 -3.80 -3.42 5.72
CA ILE A 306 -3.44 -2.04 5.38
C ILE A 306 -2.05 -1.73 5.94
N ILE A 307 -1.23 -1.14 5.10
CA ILE A 307 0.07 -0.59 5.46
C ILE A 307 0.09 0.85 4.98
N LEU A 308 0.23 1.80 5.88
CA LEU A 308 0.31 3.21 5.50
C LEU A 308 1.46 3.91 6.19
N SER A 309 1.98 4.94 5.56
CA SER A 309 2.89 5.92 6.16
C SER A 309 2.15 7.21 6.41
N THR A 310 2.48 7.90 7.49
CA THR A 310 1.92 9.22 7.80
C THR A 310 2.92 10.09 8.54
N GLN A 311 2.75 11.41 8.39
CA GLN A 311 3.38 12.45 9.20
C GLN A 311 2.33 13.26 9.97
N SER A 312 1.06 12.90 9.85
CA SER A 312 -0.03 13.61 10.49
C SER A 312 -0.28 13.10 11.91
N VAL A 313 -0.04 13.95 12.88
CA VAL A 313 -0.45 13.75 14.27
C VAL A 313 -1.96 13.49 14.38
N THR A 314 -2.76 14.23 13.60
CA THR A 314 -4.21 14.04 13.55
C THR A 314 -4.59 12.63 13.09
N LEU A 315 -3.92 12.10 12.06
CA LEU A 315 -4.20 10.74 11.60
C LEU A 315 -3.67 9.69 12.58
N ALA A 316 -2.49 9.91 13.17
CA ALA A 316 -1.92 9.01 14.18
C ALA A 316 -2.83 8.86 15.41
N ASN A 317 -3.53 9.93 15.82
CA ASN A 317 -4.51 9.93 16.91
C ASN A 317 -5.75 9.04 16.66
N GLU A 318 -5.96 8.63 15.42
CA GLU A 318 -7.08 7.75 15.06
C GLU A 318 -6.79 6.25 15.26
N PHE A 319 -5.57 5.89 15.64
CA PHE A 319 -5.12 4.51 15.79
C PHE A 319 -4.71 4.20 17.23
N SER A 320 -4.60 2.91 17.54
CA SER A 320 -4.09 2.42 18.81
C SER A 320 -2.58 2.12 18.73
N PRO A 321 -1.87 2.06 19.89
CA PRO A 321 -0.41 1.87 19.91
C PRO A 321 0.08 0.67 19.11
N GLU A 322 -0.61 -0.46 19.24
CA GLU A 322 -0.29 -1.69 18.54
C GLU A 322 -0.31 -1.56 16.99
N ASN A 323 -1.00 -0.55 16.46
CA ASN A 323 -1.00 -0.30 15.02
C ASN A 323 0.23 0.49 14.56
N LEU A 324 0.91 1.19 15.48
CA LEU A 324 1.99 2.11 15.14
C LEU A 324 3.35 1.40 15.02
N ILE A 325 4.08 1.80 14.00
CA ILE A 325 5.48 1.41 13.76
C ILE A 325 6.26 2.72 13.67
N VAL A 326 7.10 2.97 14.66
CA VAL A 326 7.99 4.14 14.65
C VAL A 326 9.15 3.89 13.71
N VAL A 327 9.39 4.82 12.81
CA VAL A 327 10.50 4.78 11.85
C VAL A 327 11.44 5.93 12.12
N GLU A 328 12.70 5.62 12.42
CA GLU A 328 13.74 6.59 12.70
C GLU A 328 14.93 6.41 11.78
N HIS A 329 15.64 7.50 11.51
CA HIS A 329 16.92 7.44 10.81
C HIS A 329 18.06 7.65 11.84
N ARG A 330 18.71 6.56 12.23
CA ARG A 330 19.85 6.61 13.18
C ARG A 330 21.05 5.90 12.58
N ASN A 331 22.25 6.47 12.75
CA ASN A 331 23.50 5.89 12.27
C ASN A 331 23.46 5.55 10.76
N ASN A 332 22.88 6.46 9.95
CA ASN A 332 22.74 6.31 8.50
C ASN A 332 21.88 5.11 8.06
N ARG A 333 20.99 4.63 8.90
CA ARG A 333 20.06 3.54 8.58
C ARG A 333 18.66 3.81 9.13
N SER A 334 17.67 3.28 8.44
CA SER A 334 16.28 3.28 8.91
C SER A 334 16.09 2.16 9.93
N GLN A 335 15.50 2.50 11.08
CA GLN A 335 15.12 1.57 12.13
C GLN A 335 13.60 1.57 12.27
N PHE A 336 13.02 0.39 12.46
CA PHE A 336 11.58 0.18 12.57
C PHE A 336 11.29 -0.50 13.89
N ALA A 337 10.44 0.10 14.71
CA ALA A 337 10.04 -0.45 15.98
C ALA A 337 8.52 -0.37 16.14
N ARG A 338 7.85 -1.50 16.39
CA ARG A 338 6.45 -1.49 16.77
C ARG A 338 6.33 -1.00 18.21
N LEU A 339 5.33 -0.19 18.49
CA LEU A 339 5.05 0.25 19.86
C LEU A 339 4.39 -0.89 20.64
N GLU A 340 4.86 -1.09 21.84
CA GLU A 340 4.24 -2.04 22.78
C GLU A 340 3.25 -1.27 23.67
N PRO A 341 1.97 -1.68 23.74
CA PRO A 341 0.94 -0.97 24.52
C PRO A 341 1.32 -0.77 25.98
N GLU A 342 1.97 -1.78 26.58
CA GLU A 342 2.36 -1.80 27.99
C GLU A 342 3.28 -0.65 28.39
N ASP A 343 4.13 -0.19 27.47
CA ASP A 343 5.06 0.93 27.69
C ASP A 343 4.35 2.29 27.74
N LEU A 344 3.11 2.35 27.28
CA LEU A 344 2.36 3.60 27.07
C LEU A 344 1.09 3.71 27.93
N GLU A 345 0.67 2.68 28.67
CA GLU A 345 -0.61 2.65 29.39
C GLU A 345 -0.81 3.89 30.26
N SER A 346 0.19 4.26 31.10
CA SER A 346 0.09 5.41 31.99
C SER A 346 0.04 6.77 31.26
N TRP A 347 0.63 6.85 30.08
CA TRP A 347 0.64 8.08 29.29
C TRP A 347 -0.67 8.26 28.51
N LEU A 348 -1.30 7.17 28.07
CA LEU A 348 -2.55 7.19 27.30
C LEU A 348 -3.78 7.53 28.14
N GLU A 349 -3.68 7.53 29.48
CA GLU A 349 -4.71 8.06 30.37
C GLU A 349 -4.84 9.59 30.27
N GLU A 350 -3.74 10.31 29.97
CA GLU A 350 -3.70 11.77 29.96
C GLU A 350 -3.50 12.37 28.55
N TYR A 351 -2.85 11.63 27.62
CA TYR A 351 -2.45 12.11 26.31
C TYR A 351 -2.91 11.22 25.19
N ARG A 352 -3.16 11.79 24.00
CA ARG A 352 -3.36 11.03 22.78
C ARG A 352 -2.02 10.61 22.18
N LEU A 353 -2.00 9.57 21.36
CA LEU A 353 -0.78 9.07 20.72
C LEU A 353 -0.02 10.13 19.93
N GLY A 354 -0.72 10.94 19.15
CA GLY A 354 -0.09 12.03 18.40
C GLY A 354 0.54 13.09 19.30
N ASP A 355 -0.06 13.39 20.46
CA ASP A 355 0.49 14.34 21.44
C ASP A 355 1.80 13.79 22.04
N LEU A 356 1.86 12.48 22.30
CA LEU A 356 3.07 11.80 22.77
C LEU A 356 4.15 11.80 21.68
N TRP A 357 3.75 11.64 20.42
CA TRP A 357 4.65 11.70 19.28
C TRP A 357 5.23 13.12 19.09
N GLU A 358 4.41 14.17 19.10
CA GLU A 358 4.87 15.57 19.06
C GLU A 358 5.85 15.91 20.19
N LYS A 359 5.64 15.35 21.38
CA LYS A 359 6.55 15.49 22.53
C LYS A 359 7.80 14.63 22.44
N ASN A 360 7.98 13.88 21.34
CA ASN A 360 9.08 12.95 21.11
C ASN A 360 9.19 11.83 22.17
N LEU A 361 8.10 11.47 22.79
CA LEU A 361 8.05 10.37 23.78
C LEU A 361 7.99 8.99 23.11
N LEU A 362 7.49 8.93 21.85
CA LEU A 362 7.43 7.70 21.08
C LEU A 362 8.67 7.49 20.22
N GLY A 363 9.56 8.48 20.09
CA GLY A 363 10.60 8.52 19.08
C GLY A 363 10.04 8.94 17.70
N GLY A 364 10.95 9.12 16.71
CA GLY A 364 10.54 9.48 15.36
C GLY A 364 9.72 10.77 15.28
N THR A 365 10.19 11.87 15.84
CA THR A 365 9.54 13.21 15.80
C THR A 365 8.93 13.50 14.45
N PRO A 366 7.68 14.03 14.36
CA PRO A 366 7.00 14.35 13.11
C PRO A 366 7.71 15.39 12.26
#